data_300019418dc09011d20c017fe9ef2252
#
_entry.id   300019418dc09011d20c017fe9ef2252
#
_cell.length_a   1.000
_cell.length_b   1.000
_cell.length_c   1.000
_cell.angle_alpha   90.00
_cell.angle_beta   90.00
_cell.angle_gamma   90.00
#
_symmetry.space_group_name_H-M   'P 1'
#
loop_
_entity.id
_entity.type
_entity.pdbx_description
1 polymer ?
#
loop_
_entity_poly.entity_id
_entity_poly.type
_entity_poly.pdbx_seq_one_letter_code
_entity_poly.pdbx_strand_id
1 'polypeptide(L)'
;MKSVNRSRQAIAALALLMIAGCATSPPEQVDNVCDIFRERSGWYSDAKESRARWAVPVSVSMAFMYQESRFVATAKPPRKKIFGVIPGPRPSDSYGYSQAKESTWDWYQRSTGNYGADRDDFGDAIDFIGWYNNVSNKELGISKQDGFRLYLAYHEGHGGYRKQSYRSK
;
A
#
# COMPACT_ATOMS: atom_id res chain seq x y z
N MET A 1 17.26 -45.35 24.94
CA MET A 1 17.72 -44.08 24.31
C MET A 1 17.08 -43.71 22.97
N LYS A 2 16.10 -44.45 22.40
CA LYS A 2 15.43 -44.09 21.13
C LYS A 2 14.13 -43.24 21.26
N SER A 3 13.57 -43.11 22.46
CA SER A 3 12.29 -42.40 22.68
C SER A 3 12.43 -40.87 22.77
N VAL A 4 13.55 -40.37 23.29
CA VAL A 4 13.78 -38.91 23.50
C VAL A 4 13.99 -38.15 22.18
N ASN A 5 14.47 -38.86 21.13
CA ASN A 5 14.73 -38.22 19.83
C ASN A 5 13.46 -37.98 19.00
N ARG A 6 12.42 -38.81 19.19
CA ARG A 6 11.13 -38.64 18.50
C ARG A 6 10.33 -37.45 19.02
N SER A 7 10.35 -37.17 20.33
CA SER A 7 9.69 -36.04 20.94
C SER A 7 10.32 -34.70 20.55
N ARG A 8 11.65 -34.64 20.44
CA ARG A 8 12.37 -33.45 19.98
C ARG A 8 12.14 -33.15 18.50
N GLN A 9 12.02 -34.16 17.66
CA GLN A 9 11.69 -34.00 16.23
C GLN A 9 10.23 -33.59 16.03
N ALA A 10 9.29 -34.06 16.84
CA ALA A 10 7.89 -33.64 16.80
C ALA A 10 7.70 -32.19 17.24
N ILE A 11 8.44 -31.74 18.27
CA ILE A 11 8.39 -30.34 18.75
C ILE A 11 9.02 -29.38 17.72
N ALA A 12 10.11 -29.78 17.06
CA ALA A 12 10.75 -28.99 16.02
C ALA A 12 9.85 -28.87 14.75
N ALA A 13 9.13 -29.93 14.37
CA ALA A 13 8.19 -29.90 13.28
C ALA A 13 6.95 -29.04 13.57
N LEU A 14 6.46 -29.03 14.83
CA LEU A 14 5.33 -28.22 15.24
C LEU A 14 5.70 -26.72 15.31
N ALA A 15 6.93 -26.39 15.67
CA ALA A 15 7.43 -25.00 15.69
C ALA A 15 7.59 -24.43 14.28
N LEU A 16 7.87 -25.25 13.26
CA LEU A 16 7.99 -24.79 11.87
C LEU A 16 6.64 -24.48 11.21
N LEU A 17 5.53 -25.03 11.71
CA LEU A 17 4.20 -24.74 11.17
C LEU A 17 3.62 -23.41 11.64
N MET A 18 4.22 -22.75 12.62
CA MET A 18 3.73 -21.45 13.17
C MET A 18 4.26 -20.23 12.41
N ILE A 19 5.07 -20.41 11.36
CA ILE A 19 5.57 -19.31 10.51
C ILE A 19 4.74 -19.22 9.21
N ALA A 20 3.48 -19.61 9.23
CA ALA A 20 2.54 -19.17 8.20
C ALA A 20 2.29 -17.67 8.46
N GLY A 21 3.11 -16.82 7.83
CA GLY A 21 2.99 -15.38 7.93
C GLY A 21 1.54 -14.99 7.70
N CYS A 22 1.00 -14.20 8.61
CA CYS A 22 -0.27 -13.52 8.43
C CYS A 22 -0.18 -12.55 7.26
N ALA A 23 -0.20 -13.06 6.02
CA ALA A 23 -0.59 -12.24 4.90
C ALA A 23 -2.04 -11.84 5.17
N THR A 24 -2.25 -10.60 5.60
CA THR A 24 -3.59 -10.09 5.87
C THR A 24 -4.38 -10.15 4.56
N SER A 25 -5.38 -11.02 4.50
CA SER A 25 -6.35 -11.03 3.39
C SER A 25 -7.01 -9.65 3.29
N PRO A 26 -7.40 -9.19 2.09
CA PRO A 26 -8.17 -7.97 1.97
C PRO A 26 -9.49 -8.08 2.75
N PRO A 27 -10.10 -6.96 3.17
CA PRO A 27 -11.42 -6.96 3.78
C PRO A 27 -12.47 -7.60 2.87
N GLU A 28 -13.48 -8.24 3.46
CA GLU A 28 -14.56 -8.88 2.69
C GLU A 28 -15.40 -7.86 1.92
N GLN A 29 -15.69 -6.70 2.52
CA GLN A 29 -16.52 -5.63 1.95
C GLN A 29 -15.66 -4.40 1.62
N VAL A 30 -14.91 -4.47 0.53
CA VAL A 30 -13.96 -3.41 0.13
C VAL A 30 -14.65 -2.13 -0.38
N ASP A 31 -15.92 -2.19 -0.74
CA ASP A 31 -16.67 -1.04 -1.30
C ASP A 31 -17.28 -0.13 -0.22
N ASN A 32 -17.24 -0.54 1.04
CA ASN A 32 -17.80 0.20 2.17
C ASN A 32 -16.74 0.45 3.25
N VAL A 33 -16.30 1.69 3.36
CA VAL A 33 -15.26 2.09 4.32
C VAL A 33 -15.66 1.83 5.79
N CYS A 34 -16.94 1.90 6.12
CA CYS A 34 -17.41 1.61 7.47
C CYS A 34 -17.28 0.12 7.80
N ASP A 35 -17.54 -0.76 6.83
CA ASP A 35 -17.40 -2.20 7.00
C ASP A 35 -15.93 -2.59 7.09
N ILE A 36 -15.06 -1.97 6.26
CA ILE A 36 -13.61 -2.13 6.36
C ILE A 36 -13.13 -1.82 7.78
N PHE A 37 -13.51 -0.68 8.35
CA PHE A 37 -13.07 -0.28 9.69
C PHE A 37 -13.70 -1.11 10.83
N ARG A 38 -14.88 -1.72 10.63
CA ARG A 38 -15.42 -2.69 11.59
C ARG A 38 -14.63 -3.99 11.58
N GLU A 39 -14.28 -4.47 10.40
CA GLU A 39 -13.48 -5.69 10.22
C GLU A 39 -12.04 -5.51 10.67
N ARG A 40 -11.46 -4.35 10.38
CA ARG A 40 -10.06 -3.98 10.65
C ARG A 40 -9.97 -2.77 11.58
N SER A 41 -10.32 -2.95 12.84
CA SER A 41 -10.46 -1.84 13.81
C SER A 41 -9.21 -0.98 13.97
N GLY A 42 -8.00 -1.56 13.88
CA GLY A 42 -6.73 -0.83 13.91
C GLY A 42 -6.57 0.16 12.75
N TRP A 43 -7.06 -0.18 11.57
CA TRP A 43 -6.94 0.66 10.38
C TRP A 43 -7.61 2.04 10.50
N TYR A 44 -8.66 2.12 11.31
CA TYR A 44 -9.28 3.42 11.58
C TYR A 44 -8.38 4.34 12.40
N SER A 45 -7.63 3.77 13.36
CA SER A 45 -6.64 4.53 14.13
C SER A 45 -5.53 5.06 13.22
N ASP A 46 -4.96 4.18 12.39
CA ASP A 46 -3.89 4.53 11.46
C ASP A 46 -4.34 5.62 10.46
N ALA A 47 -5.55 5.48 9.92
CA ALA A 47 -6.13 6.46 9.01
C ALA A 47 -6.36 7.83 9.68
N LYS A 48 -6.75 7.84 10.96
CA LYS A 48 -6.88 9.09 11.75
C LYS A 48 -5.54 9.73 12.03
N GLU A 49 -4.52 8.95 12.34
CA GLU A 49 -3.16 9.44 12.57
C GLU A 49 -2.57 10.07 11.31
N SER A 50 -2.69 9.40 10.17
CA SER A 50 -2.30 9.94 8.88
C SER A 50 -3.02 11.25 8.56
N ARG A 51 -4.35 11.30 8.79
CA ARG A 51 -5.12 12.54 8.63
C ARG A 51 -4.65 13.66 9.56
N ALA A 52 -4.36 13.35 10.82
CA ALA A 52 -3.88 14.34 11.78
C ALA A 52 -2.53 14.92 11.36
N ARG A 53 -1.64 14.09 10.82
CA ARG A 53 -0.30 14.46 10.39
C ARG A 53 -0.29 15.24 9.07
N TRP A 54 -1.07 14.81 8.08
CA TRP A 54 -1.00 15.33 6.72
C TRP A 54 -2.19 16.20 6.30
N ALA A 55 -3.25 16.23 7.10
CA ALA A 55 -4.51 16.94 6.82
C ALA A 55 -5.19 16.53 5.49
N VAL A 56 -4.94 15.29 5.02
CA VAL A 56 -5.66 14.68 3.90
C VAL A 56 -6.88 13.92 4.46
N PRO A 57 -8.09 14.10 3.89
CA PRO A 57 -9.26 13.38 4.38
C PRO A 57 -9.10 11.86 4.32
N VAL A 58 -9.56 11.15 5.37
CA VAL A 58 -9.53 9.68 5.41
C VAL A 58 -10.17 9.07 4.17
N SER A 59 -11.32 9.61 3.73
CA SER A 59 -12.02 9.14 2.53
C SER A 59 -11.17 9.22 1.26
N VAL A 60 -10.34 10.25 1.13
CA VAL A 60 -9.41 10.40 0.00
C VAL A 60 -8.34 9.33 0.07
N SER A 61 -7.67 9.15 1.22
CA SER A 61 -6.61 8.14 1.37
C SER A 61 -7.13 6.71 1.17
N MET A 62 -8.34 6.40 1.68
CA MET A 62 -8.98 5.10 1.49
C MET A 62 -9.37 4.86 0.02
N ALA A 63 -9.85 5.89 -0.69
CA ALA A 63 -10.17 5.78 -2.11
C ALA A 63 -8.92 5.50 -2.96
N PHE A 64 -7.77 6.09 -2.62
CA PHE A 64 -6.50 5.78 -3.26
C PHE A 64 -6.11 4.32 -3.06
N MET A 65 -6.14 3.85 -1.82
CA MET A 65 -5.78 2.47 -1.50
C MET A 65 -6.71 1.45 -2.19
N TYR A 66 -8.00 1.76 -2.24
CA TYR A 66 -8.97 0.97 -3.01
C TYR A 66 -8.59 0.89 -4.49
N GLN A 67 -8.28 2.04 -5.10
CA GLN A 67 -7.95 2.12 -6.52
C GLN A 67 -6.63 1.41 -6.86
N GLU A 68 -5.62 1.52 -5.99
CA GLU A 68 -4.29 0.97 -6.22
C GLU A 68 -4.21 -0.54 -6.00
N SER A 69 -4.81 -1.05 -4.95
CA SER A 69 -4.61 -2.45 -4.54
C SER A 69 -5.87 -3.20 -4.15
N ARG A 70 -7.03 -2.52 -4.03
CA ARG A 70 -8.24 -3.06 -3.37
C ARG A 70 -7.92 -3.65 -1.99
N PHE A 71 -7.06 -2.97 -1.25
CA PHE A 71 -6.60 -3.38 0.08
C PHE A 71 -5.86 -4.73 0.11
N VAL A 72 -5.25 -5.13 -0.99
CA VAL A 72 -4.36 -6.31 -1.04
C VAL A 72 -2.96 -5.89 -0.61
N ALA A 73 -2.50 -6.39 0.55
CA ALA A 73 -1.21 -6.05 1.16
C ALA A 73 -0.02 -6.30 0.21
N THR A 74 -0.03 -7.41 -0.48
CA THR A 74 1.08 -7.86 -1.35
C THR A 74 0.82 -7.65 -2.84
N ALA A 75 -0.06 -6.67 -3.17
CA ALA A 75 -0.41 -6.38 -4.56
C ALA A 75 0.83 -6.03 -5.39
N LYS A 76 0.86 -6.55 -6.61
CA LYS A 76 1.92 -6.29 -7.60
C LYS A 76 1.29 -6.10 -8.97
N PRO A 77 1.85 -5.23 -9.83
CA PRO A 77 1.37 -5.09 -11.20
C PRO A 77 1.35 -6.44 -11.94
N PRO A 78 0.34 -6.71 -12.76
CA PRO A 78 0.27 -7.96 -13.51
C PRO A 78 1.45 -8.09 -14.47
N ARG A 79 1.94 -9.31 -14.67
CA ARG A 79 2.99 -9.59 -15.67
C ARG A 79 2.39 -9.52 -17.07
N LYS A 80 3.10 -8.87 -17.99
CA LYS A 80 2.77 -8.99 -19.41
C LYS A 80 3.05 -10.41 -19.86
N LYS A 81 2.16 -10.98 -20.67
CA LYS A 81 2.38 -12.31 -21.25
C LYS A 81 3.17 -12.18 -22.56
N ILE A 82 4.27 -12.90 -22.64
CA ILE A 82 5.07 -13.07 -23.86
C ILE A 82 4.42 -14.21 -24.68
N PHE A 83 4.13 -13.96 -25.95
CA PHE A 83 3.39 -14.90 -26.81
C PHE A 83 2.06 -15.39 -26.21
N GLY A 84 1.41 -14.57 -25.38
CA GLY A 84 0.11 -14.88 -24.79
C GLY A 84 0.11 -15.89 -23.64
N VAL A 85 1.21 -16.62 -23.39
CA VAL A 85 1.27 -17.71 -22.41
C VAL A 85 2.40 -17.60 -21.38
N ILE A 86 3.56 -17.08 -21.75
CA ILE A 86 4.74 -17.05 -20.87
C ILE A 86 4.72 -15.79 -20.03
N PRO A 87 4.79 -15.87 -18.67
CA PRO A 87 4.88 -14.68 -17.83
C PRO A 87 6.17 -13.90 -18.10
N GLY A 88 6.03 -12.67 -18.61
CA GLY A 88 7.14 -11.74 -18.81
C GLY A 88 7.48 -10.93 -17.56
N PRO A 89 8.37 -9.94 -17.68
CA PRO A 89 8.70 -9.02 -16.59
C PRO A 89 7.48 -8.18 -16.17
N ARG A 90 7.49 -7.69 -14.93
CA ARG A 90 6.49 -6.72 -14.47
C ARG A 90 6.77 -5.36 -15.09
N PRO A 91 5.75 -4.56 -15.40
CA PRO A 91 5.92 -3.24 -16.01
C PRO A 91 6.52 -2.20 -15.04
N SER A 92 6.43 -2.45 -13.74
CA SER A 92 7.02 -1.60 -12.69
C SER A 92 7.33 -2.40 -11.43
N ASP A 93 8.06 -1.81 -10.50
CA ASP A 93 8.40 -2.28 -9.16
C ASP A 93 7.37 -1.87 -8.09
N SER A 94 6.21 -1.34 -8.53
CA SER A 94 5.11 -0.98 -7.63
C SER A 94 4.69 -2.16 -6.75
N TYR A 95 4.43 -1.88 -5.45
CA TYR A 95 4.13 -2.92 -4.48
C TYR A 95 3.22 -2.44 -3.36
N GLY A 96 2.49 -3.39 -2.79
CA GLY A 96 1.76 -3.22 -1.55
C GLY A 96 0.45 -2.45 -1.69
N TYR A 97 -0.07 -2.01 -0.56
CA TYR A 97 -1.35 -1.30 -0.47
C TYR A 97 -1.42 -0.03 -1.33
N SER A 98 -0.36 0.75 -1.33
CA SER A 98 -0.28 2.05 -2.02
C SER A 98 0.23 1.96 -3.45
N GLN A 99 0.68 0.79 -3.91
CA GLN A 99 1.36 0.61 -5.21
C GLN A 99 2.51 1.60 -5.44
N ALA A 100 3.13 2.06 -4.36
CA ALA A 100 4.30 2.93 -4.44
C ALA A 100 5.46 2.21 -5.13
N LYS A 101 6.16 2.93 -6.02
CA LYS A 101 7.44 2.48 -6.56
C LYS A 101 8.51 2.55 -5.48
N GLU A 102 9.53 1.69 -5.57
CA GLU A 102 10.62 1.65 -4.60
C GLU A 102 11.30 3.02 -4.43
N SER A 103 11.63 3.69 -5.52
CA SER A 103 12.27 5.02 -5.46
C SER A 103 11.40 6.10 -4.80
N THR A 104 10.06 6.01 -4.94
CA THR A 104 9.13 6.94 -4.31
C THR A 104 8.96 6.61 -2.81
N TRP A 105 8.99 5.32 -2.47
CA TRP A 105 8.98 4.86 -1.09
C TRP A 105 10.24 5.29 -0.34
N ASP A 106 11.41 5.13 -0.94
CA ASP A 106 12.68 5.62 -0.39
C ASP A 106 12.67 7.14 -0.17
N TRP A 107 12.04 7.88 -1.07
CA TRP A 107 11.87 9.32 -0.89
C TRP A 107 10.98 9.65 0.31
N TYR A 108 9.87 8.93 0.49
CA TYR A 108 9.03 9.04 1.68
C TYR A 108 9.80 8.75 2.96
N GLN A 109 10.51 7.63 3.03
CA GLN A 109 11.30 7.24 4.20
C GLN A 109 12.34 8.30 4.56
N ARG A 110 13.09 8.80 3.57
CA ARG A 110 14.06 9.88 3.80
C ARG A 110 13.41 11.20 4.23
N SER A 111 12.25 11.53 3.68
CA SER A 111 11.55 12.79 3.99
C SER A 111 10.90 12.81 5.37
N THR A 112 10.53 11.66 5.87
CA THR A 112 9.81 11.50 7.15
C THR A 112 10.66 10.95 8.28
N GLY A 113 11.82 10.36 7.95
CA GLY A 113 12.64 9.62 8.90
C GLY A 113 12.10 8.22 9.24
N ASN A 114 11.02 7.77 8.59
CA ASN A 114 10.40 6.46 8.85
C ASN A 114 11.07 5.34 8.03
N TYR A 115 12.32 5.02 8.38
CA TYR A 115 13.10 4.00 7.68
C TYR A 115 12.63 2.56 7.91
N GLY A 116 11.79 2.33 8.92
CA GLY A 116 11.19 1.04 9.22
C GLY A 116 9.84 0.78 8.52
N ALA A 117 9.38 1.73 7.70
CA ALA A 117 8.09 1.61 7.02
C ALA A 117 8.10 0.51 5.94
N ASP A 118 7.00 -0.26 5.87
CA ASP A 118 6.78 -1.35 4.92
C ASP A 118 5.58 -1.07 4.02
N ARG A 119 5.73 -1.32 2.69
CA ARG A 119 4.68 -1.07 1.69
C ARG A 119 3.46 -2.01 1.82
N ASP A 120 3.60 -3.12 2.51
CA ASP A 120 2.55 -4.10 2.81
C ASP A 120 2.00 -4.01 4.24
N ASP A 121 2.45 -3.02 5.02
CA ASP A 121 1.77 -2.56 6.24
C ASP A 121 0.73 -1.48 5.91
N PHE A 122 -0.49 -1.61 6.47
CA PHE A 122 -1.58 -0.67 6.20
C PHE A 122 -1.31 0.72 6.76
N GLY A 123 -0.80 0.80 7.99
CA GLY A 123 -0.52 2.06 8.68
C GLY A 123 0.55 2.88 7.95
N ASP A 124 1.62 2.23 7.53
CA ASP A 124 2.68 2.86 6.75
C ASP A 124 2.21 3.29 5.36
N ALA A 125 1.42 2.45 4.70
CA ALA A 125 0.91 2.75 3.37
C ALA A 125 -0.10 3.91 3.36
N ILE A 126 -0.97 4.02 4.38
CA ILE A 126 -1.92 5.15 4.47
C ILE A 126 -1.22 6.44 4.89
N ASP A 127 -0.16 6.37 5.71
CA ASP A 127 0.69 7.53 6.02
C ASP A 127 1.45 8.00 4.77
N PHE A 128 2.00 7.08 3.98
CA PHE A 128 2.61 7.39 2.68
C PHE A 128 1.64 8.10 1.73
N ILE A 129 0.40 7.61 1.58
CA ILE A 129 -0.62 8.25 0.73
C ILE A 129 -0.91 9.66 1.23
N GLY A 130 -1.05 9.84 2.55
CA GLY A 130 -1.23 11.14 3.17
C GLY A 130 -0.07 12.09 2.90
N TRP A 131 1.16 11.62 3.09
CA TRP A 131 2.39 12.37 2.82
C TRP A 131 2.49 12.79 1.35
N TYR A 132 2.31 11.86 0.40
CA TYR A 132 2.42 12.14 -1.02
C TYR A 132 1.40 13.18 -1.49
N ASN A 133 0.15 13.08 -1.01
CA ASN A 133 -0.89 14.05 -1.30
C ASN A 133 -0.64 15.41 -0.64
N ASN A 134 0.00 15.44 0.54
CA ASN A 134 0.48 16.69 1.13
C ASN A 134 1.60 17.33 0.30
N VAL A 135 2.52 16.54 -0.27
CA VAL A 135 3.53 17.05 -1.21
C VAL A 135 2.86 17.56 -2.48
N SER A 136 1.88 16.84 -3.04
CA SER A 136 1.10 17.28 -4.20
C SER A 136 0.38 18.63 -3.94
N ASN A 137 -0.17 18.81 -2.74
CA ASN A 137 -0.77 20.10 -2.34
C ASN A 137 0.28 21.22 -2.33
N LYS A 138 1.44 20.98 -1.72
CA LYS A 138 2.50 22.00 -1.62
C LYS A 138 3.14 22.35 -2.95
N GLU A 139 3.42 21.35 -3.81
CA GLU A 139 4.14 21.54 -5.06
C GLU A 139 3.26 21.94 -6.24
N LEU A 140 2.01 21.51 -6.25
CA LEU A 140 1.09 21.65 -7.38
C LEU A 140 -0.11 22.54 -7.08
N GLY A 141 -0.28 22.99 -5.82
CA GLY A 141 -1.44 23.79 -5.39
C GLY A 141 -2.78 23.04 -5.40
N ILE A 142 -2.75 21.70 -5.42
CA ILE A 142 -3.98 20.88 -5.44
C ILE A 142 -4.60 20.87 -4.05
N SER A 143 -5.90 21.19 -3.94
CA SER A 143 -6.62 21.06 -2.67
C SER A 143 -6.59 19.62 -2.16
N LYS A 144 -6.38 19.46 -0.85
CA LYS A 144 -6.39 18.11 -0.20
C LYS A 144 -7.77 17.44 -0.23
N GLN A 145 -8.84 18.18 -0.53
CA GLN A 145 -10.19 17.67 -0.75
C GLN A 145 -10.47 17.28 -2.21
N ASP A 146 -9.60 17.68 -3.15
CA ASP A 146 -9.75 17.33 -4.56
C ASP A 146 -9.09 15.97 -4.86
N GLY A 147 -9.79 14.91 -4.46
CA GLY A 147 -9.31 13.54 -4.63
C GLY A 147 -9.02 13.19 -6.10
N PHE A 148 -9.77 13.75 -7.04
CA PHE A 148 -9.56 13.48 -8.46
C PHE A 148 -8.22 14.05 -8.98
N ARG A 149 -7.94 15.33 -8.72
CA ARG A 149 -6.66 15.93 -9.15
C ARG A 149 -5.48 15.37 -8.38
N LEU A 150 -5.64 15.08 -7.10
CA LEU A 150 -4.63 14.38 -6.31
C LEU A 150 -4.32 13.01 -6.91
N TYR A 151 -5.35 12.25 -7.32
CA TYR A 151 -5.14 10.94 -7.93
C TYR A 151 -4.44 11.04 -9.29
N LEU A 152 -4.76 12.03 -10.13
CA LEU A 152 -4.02 12.28 -11.35
C LEU A 152 -2.53 12.56 -11.08
N ALA A 153 -2.23 13.37 -10.06
CA ALA A 153 -0.85 13.67 -9.67
C ALA A 153 -0.13 12.44 -9.09
N TYR A 154 -0.86 11.57 -8.40
CA TYR A 154 -0.34 10.32 -7.86
C TYR A 154 0.05 9.34 -8.98
N HIS A 155 -0.87 9.13 -9.92
CA HIS A 155 -0.71 8.18 -11.03
C HIS A 155 0.36 8.63 -12.04
N GLU A 156 0.37 9.92 -12.43
CA GLU A 156 1.33 10.45 -13.42
C GLU A 156 2.68 10.85 -12.80
N GLY A 157 2.74 10.97 -11.47
CA GLY A 157 3.80 11.67 -10.76
C GLY A 157 3.71 13.19 -10.95
N HIS A 158 4.35 13.96 -10.04
CA HIS A 158 4.27 15.43 -10.06
C HIS A 158 4.77 16.02 -11.38
N GLY A 159 5.81 15.44 -11.97
CA GLY A 159 6.34 15.89 -13.28
C GLY A 159 5.36 15.63 -14.43
N GLY A 160 4.73 14.47 -14.44
CA GLY A 160 3.71 14.10 -15.45
C GLY A 160 2.46 14.99 -15.32
N TYR A 161 2.02 15.25 -14.08
CA TYR A 161 0.89 16.13 -13.83
C TYR A 161 1.14 17.55 -14.35
N ARG A 162 2.32 18.15 -14.08
CA ARG A 162 2.71 19.47 -14.61
C ARG A 162 2.69 19.51 -16.15
N LYS A 163 3.12 18.42 -16.81
CA LYS A 163 3.10 18.27 -18.27
C LYS A 163 1.73 17.88 -18.83
N GLN A 164 0.75 17.62 -17.96
CA GLN A 164 -0.59 17.17 -18.31
C GLN A 164 -0.61 15.87 -19.15
N SER A 165 0.33 14.94 -18.88
CA SER A 165 0.47 13.67 -19.61
C SER A 165 -0.78 12.78 -19.57
N TYR A 166 -1.66 12.99 -18.59
CA TYR A 166 -2.96 12.33 -18.48
C TYR A 166 -3.97 12.72 -19.57
N ARG A 167 -3.72 13.81 -20.32
CA ARG A 167 -4.64 14.26 -21.40
C ARG A 167 -4.44 13.51 -22.71
N SER A 168 -3.34 12.80 -22.85
CA SER A 168 -2.97 12.07 -24.07
C SER A 168 -3.22 10.56 -24.00
N LYS A 169 -3.91 10.09 -22.94
CA LYS A 169 -4.19 8.67 -22.70
C LYS A 169 -5.64 8.28 -22.97
#